data_8ef1dbbe1ab43a35f96dbe1ccd6633fd
#
_entry.id   8ef1dbbe1ab43a35f96dbe1ccd6633fd
#
_cell.length_a   1.000
_cell.length_b   1.000
_cell.length_c   1.000
_cell.angle_alpha   90.00
_cell.angle_beta   90.00
_cell.angle_gamma   90.00
#
_symmetry.space_group_name_H-M   'P 1'
#
loop_
_entity.id
_entity.type
_entity.pdbx_description
1 polymer ?
#
loop_
_entity_poly.entity_id
_entity_poly.type
_entity_poly.pdbx_seq_one_letter_code
_entity_poly.pdbx_strand_id
1 'polypeptide(L)'
;MVRESLKILLAGCLLFLFLASCSPGGGRNRKLPKSTGQPYEVVLEGDTDSIVTKILTEEVPALPQPEPLCRLIQVKKGKTHGSYLLVRTRIVVNIPAAEFSVGLSRNENASPQTVIRISARSPQQLREKLNPEKLRQLVDEAELEHLASIISTNPSKQNREMQQLVKKNFGISMNIPAEMQASKKAKNFIWISNNASSGMKNLILMKVKSEERRAGKVKSEERRVKNSDAFSPQEKQQIDSMLRTNMPGETDSMYMMIPVLSERGLWEMKGDAMGGPYVMRRICPGKGKDEIIIIGFVYAPEMKKKILIKQLEAAISTIKYKR
;
A
#
# COMPACT_ATOMS: atom_id res chain seq x y z
N MET A 1 -37.14 65.30 -30.14
CA MET A 1 -37.22 64.68 -28.82
C MET A 1 -37.14 63.17 -28.85
N VAL A 2 -37.75 62.44 -29.78
CA VAL A 2 -37.69 60.94 -29.78
C VAL A 2 -36.28 60.33 -30.05
N ARG A 3 -35.43 61.01 -30.82
CA ARG A 3 -34.08 60.56 -31.21
C ARG A 3 -33.04 60.66 -30.08
N GLU A 4 -33.20 61.62 -29.21
CA GLU A 4 -32.29 61.78 -28.03
C GLU A 4 -32.63 60.80 -26.92
N SER A 5 -33.92 60.54 -26.70
CA SER A 5 -34.34 59.49 -25.70
C SER A 5 -33.89 58.07 -26.05
N LEU A 6 -33.82 57.79 -27.39
CA LEU A 6 -33.36 56.45 -27.85
C LEU A 6 -31.85 56.27 -27.68
N LYS A 7 -31.06 57.36 -27.80
CA LYS A 7 -29.61 57.29 -27.55
C LYS A 7 -29.28 57.08 -26.05
N ILE A 8 -30.05 57.70 -25.18
CA ILE A 8 -29.89 57.54 -23.71
C ILE A 8 -30.29 56.11 -23.28
N LEU A 9 -31.35 55.56 -23.90
CA LEU A 9 -31.75 54.15 -23.62
C LEU A 9 -30.72 53.15 -24.14
N LEU A 10 -30.11 53.35 -25.31
CA LEU A 10 -29.05 52.49 -25.85
C LEU A 10 -27.76 52.60 -25.04
N ALA A 11 -27.38 53.78 -24.54
CA ALA A 11 -26.22 53.98 -23.71
C ALA A 11 -26.40 53.32 -22.31
N GLY A 12 -27.62 53.37 -21.74
CA GLY A 12 -27.97 52.69 -20.49
C GLY A 12 -27.93 51.20 -20.60
N CYS A 13 -28.40 50.58 -21.70
CA CYS A 13 -28.32 49.13 -21.94
C CYS A 13 -26.89 48.65 -22.19
N LEU A 14 -26.03 49.46 -22.85
CA LEU A 14 -24.61 49.07 -23.01
C LEU A 14 -23.81 49.12 -21.67
N LEU A 15 -24.16 50.03 -20.77
CA LEU A 15 -23.49 50.11 -19.46
C LEU A 15 -23.91 48.98 -18.52
N PHE A 16 -25.16 48.47 -18.67
CA PHE A 16 -25.63 47.31 -17.89
C PHE A 16 -25.03 45.98 -18.36
N LEU A 17 -24.55 45.87 -19.59
CA LEU A 17 -23.92 44.67 -20.14
C LEU A 17 -22.48 44.47 -19.61
N PHE A 18 -21.83 45.50 -19.09
CA PHE A 18 -20.49 45.38 -18.50
C PHE A 18 -20.47 45.03 -17.01
N LEU A 19 -21.61 45.08 -16.32
CA LEU A 19 -21.70 44.75 -14.88
C LEU A 19 -22.12 43.29 -14.61
N ALA A 20 -22.48 42.52 -15.64
CA ALA A 20 -22.84 41.11 -15.49
C ALA A 20 -21.67 40.15 -15.64
N SER A 21 -20.42 40.63 -15.71
CA SER A 21 -19.20 39.78 -15.88
C SER A 21 -18.38 39.54 -14.62
N CYS A 22 -18.90 39.81 -13.42
CA CYS A 22 -18.31 39.41 -12.19
C CYS A 22 -19.24 38.46 -11.46
N SER A 23 -19.37 37.23 -11.93
CA SER A 23 -19.81 36.12 -11.10
C SER A 23 -18.63 35.70 -10.20
N PRO A 24 -18.65 35.93 -8.89
CA PRO A 24 -17.71 35.35 -7.98
C PRO A 24 -18.14 33.91 -7.67
N GLY A 25 -18.07 33.03 -8.67
CA GLY A 25 -18.58 31.67 -8.57
C GLY A 25 -17.96 30.68 -9.55
N GLY A 26 -16.90 31.08 -10.23
CA GLY A 26 -16.08 30.17 -11.02
C GLY A 26 -15.03 29.49 -10.13
N GLY A 27 -15.41 28.54 -9.32
CA GLY A 27 -14.48 27.59 -8.76
C GLY A 27 -13.76 26.90 -9.94
N ARG A 28 -12.64 27.50 -10.41
CA ARG A 28 -11.71 26.80 -11.27
C ARG A 28 -11.34 25.55 -10.52
N ASN A 29 -11.78 24.40 -10.98
CA ASN A 29 -11.25 23.09 -10.62
C ASN A 29 -9.75 23.10 -10.97
N ARG A 30 -8.95 23.80 -10.18
CA ARG A 30 -7.50 23.72 -10.27
C ARG A 30 -7.15 22.31 -9.85
N LYS A 31 -6.83 21.48 -10.85
CA LYS A 31 -6.24 20.18 -10.57
C LYS A 31 -5.05 20.42 -9.65
N LEU A 32 -5.06 19.79 -8.49
CA LEU A 32 -3.94 19.85 -7.58
C LEU A 32 -2.68 19.34 -8.28
N PRO A 33 -1.51 19.90 -7.98
CA PRO A 33 -0.26 19.38 -8.49
C PRO A 33 -0.05 17.95 -8.03
N LYS A 34 0.75 17.19 -8.78
CA LYS A 34 1.13 15.83 -8.41
C LYS A 34 1.95 15.88 -7.10
N SER A 35 1.68 14.94 -6.19
CA SER A 35 2.48 14.80 -4.98
C SER A 35 3.93 14.41 -5.28
N THR A 36 4.83 14.83 -4.41
CA THR A 36 6.27 14.60 -4.46
C THR A 36 6.74 13.68 -3.34
N GLY A 37 8.04 13.44 -3.24
CA GLY A 37 8.69 12.59 -2.25
C GLY A 37 8.86 11.15 -2.69
N GLN A 38 9.81 10.46 -2.05
CA GLN A 38 10.04 9.03 -2.26
C GLN A 38 8.99 8.21 -1.49
N PRO A 39 8.75 6.95 -1.85
CA PRO A 39 7.92 6.07 -1.03
C PRO A 39 8.40 6.03 0.42
N TYR A 40 7.46 6.16 1.36
CA TYR A 40 7.72 6.22 2.81
C TYR A 40 8.60 7.40 3.25
N GLU A 41 8.69 8.45 2.44
CA GLU A 41 9.24 9.74 2.84
C GLU A 41 8.10 10.62 3.38
N VAL A 42 8.22 11.02 4.64
CA VAL A 42 7.18 11.74 5.38
C VAL A 42 7.71 13.06 5.87
N VAL A 43 7.00 14.15 5.60
CA VAL A 43 7.24 15.44 6.25
C VAL A 43 6.55 15.43 7.61
N LEU A 44 7.33 15.53 8.67
CA LEU A 44 6.87 15.57 10.05
C LEU A 44 7.09 16.97 10.63
N GLU A 45 5.99 17.67 10.91
CA GLU A 45 5.99 19.02 11.43
C GLU A 45 5.64 19.04 12.91
N GLY A 46 6.44 19.74 13.72
CA GLY A 46 6.12 20.08 15.10
C GLY A 46 6.37 19.00 16.15
N ASP A 47 7.06 17.91 15.82
CA ASP A 47 7.41 16.82 16.76
C ASP A 47 8.66 17.15 17.58
N THR A 48 8.56 18.14 18.46
CA THR A 48 9.69 18.66 19.27
C THR A 48 10.26 17.64 20.24
N ASP A 49 9.43 16.73 20.75
CA ASP A 49 9.80 15.70 21.72
C ASP A 49 10.16 14.36 21.10
N SER A 50 10.22 14.30 19.76
CA SER A 50 10.56 13.11 18.99
C SER A 50 9.67 11.89 19.29
N ILE A 51 8.41 12.11 19.71
CA ILE A 51 7.48 11.04 20.04
C ILE A 51 7.04 10.31 18.76
N VAL A 52 6.56 11.06 17.78
CA VAL A 52 6.13 10.53 16.47
C VAL A 52 7.34 10.03 15.69
N THR A 53 8.48 10.72 15.80
CA THR A 53 9.76 10.30 15.20
C THR A 53 10.11 8.87 15.63
N LYS A 54 10.13 8.58 16.92
CA LYS A 54 10.46 7.25 17.45
C LYS A 54 9.52 6.18 16.88
N ILE A 55 8.22 6.43 16.85
CA ILE A 55 7.21 5.50 16.34
C ILE A 55 7.45 5.17 14.87
N LEU A 56 7.72 6.17 14.03
CA LEU A 56 7.82 6.00 12.58
C LEU A 56 9.19 5.55 12.10
N THR A 57 10.22 5.67 12.94
CA THR A 57 11.57 5.16 12.66
C THR A 57 11.83 3.77 13.24
N GLU A 58 10.87 3.18 13.94
CA GLU A 58 10.96 1.77 14.30
C GLU A 58 11.07 0.89 13.04
N GLU A 59 11.78 -0.22 13.19
CA GLU A 59 12.06 -1.16 12.12
C GLU A 59 10.79 -1.86 11.59
N VAL A 60 10.80 -2.14 10.30
CA VAL A 60 9.78 -2.98 9.67
C VAL A 60 10.07 -4.44 9.99
N PRO A 61 9.11 -5.19 10.55
CA PRO A 61 9.29 -6.60 10.85
C PRO A 61 9.56 -7.45 9.60
N ALA A 62 10.24 -8.58 9.80
CA ALA A 62 10.52 -9.57 8.77
C ALA A 62 11.33 -9.02 7.58
N LEU A 63 12.30 -8.17 7.86
CA LEU A 63 13.36 -7.79 6.93
C LEU A 63 14.69 -8.38 7.42
N PRO A 64 15.54 -8.90 6.51
CA PRO A 64 16.86 -9.46 6.91
C PRO A 64 17.80 -8.41 7.50
N GLN A 65 17.60 -7.15 7.15
CA GLN A 65 18.36 -6.01 7.65
C GLN A 65 17.40 -5.01 8.28
N PRO A 66 17.78 -4.34 9.37
CA PRO A 66 16.98 -3.30 10.00
C PRO A 66 16.70 -2.15 9.03
N GLU A 67 15.44 -1.87 8.75
CA GLU A 67 15.02 -0.72 7.95
C GLU A 67 13.85 -0.01 8.64
N PRO A 68 13.96 1.31 8.89
CA PRO A 68 12.87 2.06 9.50
C PRO A 68 11.65 2.11 8.58
N LEU A 69 10.46 2.20 9.19
CA LEU A 69 9.22 2.33 8.40
C LEU A 69 9.26 3.59 7.52
N CYS A 70 9.60 4.75 8.08
CA CYS A 70 9.64 6.01 7.34
C CYS A 70 11.01 6.66 7.34
N ARG A 71 11.30 7.37 6.26
CA ARG A 71 12.33 8.41 6.21
C ARG A 71 11.65 9.75 6.53
N LEU A 72 12.08 10.40 7.59
CA LEU A 72 11.46 11.64 8.06
C LEU A 72 12.22 12.88 7.62
N ILE A 73 11.47 13.86 7.12
CA ILE A 73 11.90 15.24 6.93
C ILE A 73 11.27 16.05 8.05
N GLN A 74 12.06 16.38 9.08
CA GLN A 74 11.56 17.10 10.25
C GLN A 74 11.50 18.60 9.96
N VAL A 75 10.36 19.20 10.28
CA VAL A 75 10.10 20.63 10.10
C VAL A 75 9.56 21.23 11.40
N LYS A 76 10.03 22.43 11.75
CA LYS A 76 9.50 23.18 12.91
C LYS A 76 8.03 23.55 12.66
N LYS A 77 7.24 23.61 13.74
CA LYS A 77 5.82 23.99 13.69
C LYS A 77 5.61 25.29 12.92
N GLY A 78 4.68 25.30 11.97
CA GLY A 78 4.35 26.44 11.12
C GLY A 78 5.41 26.80 10.07
N LYS A 79 6.40 25.93 9.82
CA LYS A 79 7.48 26.20 8.85
C LYS A 79 7.42 25.30 7.61
N THR A 80 6.37 24.51 7.45
CA THR A 80 6.17 23.72 6.23
C THR A 80 5.74 24.66 5.09
N HIS A 81 6.57 24.78 4.08
CA HIS A 81 6.33 25.61 2.89
C HIS A 81 6.96 25.02 1.64
N GLY A 82 6.63 25.57 0.46
CA GLY A 82 7.22 25.19 -0.81
C GLY A 82 7.00 23.72 -1.15
N SER A 83 8.04 23.01 -1.55
CA SER A 83 7.98 21.59 -1.95
C SER A 83 7.55 20.64 -0.84
N TYR A 84 7.79 20.99 0.43
CA TYR A 84 7.36 20.18 1.57
C TYR A 84 5.84 20.10 1.71
N LEU A 85 5.11 21.12 1.25
CA LEU A 85 3.64 21.07 1.19
C LEU A 85 3.12 20.01 0.19
N LEU A 86 3.93 19.69 -0.81
CA LEU A 86 3.55 18.76 -1.89
C LEU A 86 3.92 17.31 -1.60
N VAL A 87 4.66 17.04 -0.52
CA VAL A 87 5.05 15.68 -0.16
C VAL A 87 3.80 14.84 0.10
N ARG A 88 3.84 13.61 -0.39
CA ARG A 88 2.73 12.65 -0.40
C ARG A 88 2.11 12.39 0.97
N THR A 89 2.95 12.17 1.96
CA THR A 89 2.51 11.93 3.34
C THR A 89 3.09 12.99 4.25
N ARG A 90 2.19 13.70 4.94
CA ARG A 90 2.55 14.73 5.91
C ARG A 90 1.91 14.44 7.26
N ILE A 91 2.66 14.68 8.31
CA ILE A 91 2.17 14.59 9.69
C ILE A 91 2.42 15.92 10.38
N VAL A 92 1.39 16.48 10.99
CA VAL A 92 1.43 17.76 11.71
C VAL A 92 1.07 17.50 13.16
N VAL A 93 2.01 17.77 14.05
CA VAL A 93 1.84 17.65 15.51
C VAL A 93 1.54 19.02 16.08
N ASN A 94 0.38 19.15 16.70
CA ASN A 94 -0.11 20.38 17.33
C ASN A 94 -0.08 20.24 18.85
N ILE A 95 0.95 20.81 19.47
CA ILE A 95 1.08 20.93 20.91
C ILE A 95 1.47 22.39 21.21
N PRO A 96 0.80 23.08 22.16
CA PRO A 96 -0.42 22.68 22.87
C PRO A 96 -1.68 22.80 22.00
N ALA A 97 -2.68 21.95 22.29
CA ALA A 97 -4.03 21.99 21.73
C ALA A 97 -5.06 21.80 22.86
N ALA A 98 -6.35 22.05 22.59
CA ALA A 98 -7.40 21.93 23.59
C ALA A 98 -7.58 20.49 24.10
N GLU A 99 -7.51 19.51 23.18
CA GLU A 99 -7.68 18.10 23.50
C GLU A 99 -6.91 17.18 22.55
N PHE A 100 -6.85 15.89 22.90
CA PHE A 100 -6.23 14.88 22.06
C PHE A 100 -7.14 14.53 20.88
N SER A 101 -6.57 14.57 19.68
CA SER A 101 -7.23 14.09 18.47
C SER A 101 -6.22 13.60 17.44
N VAL A 102 -6.68 12.66 16.60
CA VAL A 102 -5.98 12.23 15.39
C VAL A 102 -6.95 12.37 14.23
N GLY A 103 -6.64 13.27 13.30
CA GLY A 103 -7.45 13.52 12.11
C GLY A 103 -6.68 13.18 10.84
N LEU A 104 -7.40 12.77 9.81
CA LEU A 104 -6.85 12.48 8.48
C LEU A 104 -7.58 13.31 7.44
N SER A 105 -6.82 13.94 6.54
CA SER A 105 -7.35 14.60 5.36
C SER A 105 -6.60 14.17 4.11
N ARG A 106 -7.26 14.31 2.96
CA ARG A 106 -6.74 13.89 1.66
C ARG A 106 -6.62 15.09 0.72
N ASN A 107 -5.57 15.10 -0.09
CA ASN A 107 -5.40 16.01 -1.23
C ASN A 107 -5.54 17.50 -0.88
N GLU A 108 -4.84 17.98 0.15
CA GLU A 108 -4.88 19.38 0.55
C GLU A 108 -4.07 20.29 -0.37
N ASN A 109 -2.84 19.91 -0.67
CA ASN A 109 -1.90 20.71 -1.45
C ASN A 109 -1.41 20.01 -2.72
N ALA A 110 -1.54 18.68 -2.78
CA ALA A 110 -1.14 17.85 -3.91
C ALA A 110 -2.08 16.64 -4.03
N SER A 111 -2.05 15.94 -5.14
CA SER A 111 -2.85 14.72 -5.32
C SER A 111 -2.02 13.62 -6.01
N PRO A 112 -2.03 12.39 -5.43
CA PRO A 112 -2.64 11.96 -4.17
C PRO A 112 -1.79 12.41 -2.96
N GLN A 113 -2.43 12.86 -1.88
CA GLN A 113 -1.75 13.28 -0.65
C GLN A 113 -2.55 12.85 0.58
N THR A 114 -1.85 12.44 1.64
CA THR A 114 -2.41 12.17 2.96
C THR A 114 -1.79 13.10 3.97
N VAL A 115 -2.62 13.81 4.75
CA VAL A 115 -2.19 14.67 5.85
C VAL A 115 -2.81 14.17 7.14
N ILE A 116 -1.96 13.77 8.10
CA ILE A 116 -2.36 13.30 9.42
C ILE A 116 -2.09 14.44 10.40
N ARG A 117 -3.11 14.86 11.15
CA ARG A 117 -2.99 15.85 12.22
C ARG A 117 -3.15 15.19 13.56
N ILE A 118 -2.16 15.38 14.42
CA ILE A 118 -2.13 14.84 15.77
C ILE A 118 -2.12 16.03 16.73
N SER A 119 -3.12 16.17 17.57
CA SER A 119 -3.25 17.25 18.55
C SER A 119 -3.21 16.69 19.96
N ALA A 120 -2.54 17.40 20.88
CA ALA A 120 -2.50 17.06 22.29
C ALA A 120 -2.27 18.32 23.15
N ARG A 121 -2.72 18.28 24.41
CA ARG A 121 -2.48 19.38 25.38
C ARG A 121 -1.00 19.50 25.75
N SER A 122 -0.33 18.36 25.83
CA SER A 122 1.08 18.27 26.23
C SER A 122 1.75 17.06 25.59
N PRO A 123 3.08 17.00 25.56
CA PRO A 123 3.83 15.81 25.15
C PRO A 123 3.51 14.58 25.98
N GLN A 124 3.24 14.74 27.27
CA GLN A 124 2.84 13.65 28.15
C GLN A 124 1.52 13.04 27.67
N GLN A 125 0.47 13.85 27.44
CA GLN A 125 -0.80 13.35 26.92
C GLN A 125 -0.63 12.65 25.57
N LEU A 126 0.26 13.17 24.71
CA LEU A 126 0.56 12.52 23.42
C LEU A 126 1.11 11.12 23.63
N ARG A 127 2.10 10.93 24.54
CA ARG A 127 2.67 9.60 24.86
C ARG A 127 1.64 8.64 25.41
N GLU A 128 0.74 9.12 26.25
CA GLU A 128 -0.28 8.29 26.91
C GLU A 128 -1.40 7.87 25.96
N LYS A 129 -1.82 8.74 25.04
CA LYS A 129 -3.03 8.53 24.22
C LYS A 129 -2.74 8.08 22.79
N LEU A 130 -1.58 8.39 22.24
CA LEU A 130 -1.23 7.98 20.89
C LEU A 130 -0.89 6.49 20.87
N ASN A 131 -1.66 5.72 20.09
CA ASN A 131 -1.34 4.32 19.87
C ASN A 131 -0.28 4.21 18.75
N PRO A 132 0.94 3.71 19.07
CA PRO A 132 2.04 3.63 18.10
C PRO A 132 1.72 2.72 16.91
N GLU A 133 1.14 1.56 17.16
CA GLU A 133 0.82 0.57 16.12
C GLU A 133 -0.22 1.11 15.14
N LYS A 134 -1.29 1.77 15.65
CA LYS A 134 -2.30 2.41 14.81
C LYS A 134 -1.72 3.53 13.96
N LEU A 135 -0.79 4.33 14.48
CA LEU A 135 -0.16 5.37 13.69
C LEU A 135 0.71 4.77 12.58
N ARG A 136 1.51 3.76 12.90
CA ARG A 136 2.32 3.03 11.90
C ARG A 136 1.44 2.42 10.83
N GLN A 137 0.36 1.75 11.21
CA GLN A 137 -0.61 1.18 10.29
C GLN A 137 -1.23 2.23 9.37
N LEU A 138 -1.68 3.36 9.93
CA LEU A 138 -2.28 4.44 9.15
C LEU A 138 -1.33 5.01 8.08
N VAL A 139 -0.06 5.18 8.42
CA VAL A 139 0.97 5.65 7.48
C VAL A 139 1.28 4.57 6.44
N ASP A 140 1.41 3.33 6.86
CA ASP A 140 1.68 2.19 5.96
C ASP A 140 0.54 2.00 4.95
N GLU A 141 -0.71 2.02 5.39
CA GLU A 141 -1.89 1.94 4.51
C GLU A 141 -1.93 3.08 3.50
N ALA A 142 -1.64 4.32 3.92
CA ALA A 142 -1.61 5.48 3.03
C ALA A 142 -0.53 5.33 1.94
N GLU A 143 0.65 4.87 2.30
CA GLU A 143 1.74 4.65 1.34
C GLU A 143 1.49 3.45 0.43
N LEU A 144 0.93 2.35 0.95
CA LEU A 144 0.52 1.20 0.14
C LEU A 144 -0.58 1.55 -0.86
N GLU A 145 -1.60 2.30 -0.43
CA GLU A 145 -2.67 2.80 -1.31
C GLU A 145 -2.09 3.64 -2.45
N HIS A 146 -1.11 4.49 -2.13
CA HIS A 146 -0.43 5.28 -3.14
C HIS A 146 0.36 4.41 -4.12
N LEU A 147 1.18 3.47 -3.64
CA LEU A 147 1.93 2.54 -4.50
C LEU A 147 0.98 1.72 -5.40
N ALA A 148 -0.13 1.24 -4.85
CA ALA A 148 -1.17 0.55 -5.60
C ALA A 148 -1.82 1.44 -6.67
N SER A 149 -2.03 2.74 -6.37
CA SER A 149 -2.61 3.70 -7.30
C SER A 149 -1.71 3.95 -8.51
N ILE A 150 -0.40 4.00 -8.33
CA ILE A 150 0.57 4.17 -9.42
C ILE A 150 0.41 3.05 -10.47
N ILE A 151 0.26 1.80 -10.00
CA ILE A 151 0.06 0.65 -10.88
C ILE A 151 -1.35 0.69 -11.48
N SER A 152 -2.37 1.03 -10.68
CA SER A 152 -3.78 0.92 -11.09
C SER A 152 -4.20 1.98 -12.10
N THR A 153 -3.68 3.21 -11.97
CA THR A 153 -4.11 4.35 -12.78
C THR A 153 -3.30 4.57 -14.06
N ASN A 154 -2.11 3.94 -14.14
CA ASN A 154 -1.25 4.09 -15.30
C ASN A 154 -1.12 2.79 -16.09
N PRO A 155 -1.75 2.67 -17.28
CA PRO A 155 -1.68 1.47 -18.10
C PRO A 155 -0.26 1.05 -18.49
N SER A 156 0.67 2.02 -18.66
CA SER A 156 2.08 1.73 -19.00
C SER A 156 2.87 1.10 -17.84
N LYS A 157 2.34 1.16 -16.63
CA LYS A 157 2.91 0.54 -15.43
C LYS A 157 2.34 -0.86 -15.14
N GLN A 158 1.54 -1.42 -16.08
CA GLN A 158 0.86 -2.70 -15.91
C GLN A 158 1.32 -3.72 -16.96
N ASN A 159 1.54 -4.94 -16.53
CA ASN A 159 1.69 -6.09 -17.43
C ASN A 159 0.34 -6.77 -17.65
N ARG A 160 -0.34 -6.43 -18.76
CA ARG A 160 -1.68 -6.95 -19.09
C ARG A 160 -1.65 -8.45 -19.42
N GLU A 161 -0.58 -8.94 -20.00
CA GLU A 161 -0.41 -10.35 -20.33
C GLU A 161 -0.41 -11.21 -19.05
N MET A 162 0.41 -10.84 -18.08
CA MET A 162 0.48 -11.51 -16.78
C MET A 162 -0.85 -11.39 -16.00
N GLN A 163 -1.54 -10.25 -16.10
CA GLN A 163 -2.88 -10.10 -15.51
C GLN A 163 -3.89 -11.08 -16.13
N GLN A 164 -3.88 -11.23 -17.45
CA GLN A 164 -4.74 -12.20 -18.15
C GLN A 164 -4.38 -13.64 -17.78
N LEU A 165 -3.09 -13.95 -17.68
CA LEU A 165 -2.60 -15.26 -17.25
C LEU A 165 -3.13 -15.61 -15.84
N VAL A 166 -3.03 -14.69 -14.89
CA VAL A 166 -3.55 -14.86 -13.52
C VAL A 166 -5.08 -15.02 -13.53
N LYS A 167 -5.78 -14.16 -14.24
CA LYS A 167 -7.25 -14.22 -14.34
C LYS A 167 -7.74 -15.56 -14.91
N LYS A 168 -7.11 -16.03 -15.99
CA LYS A 168 -7.46 -17.30 -16.65
C LYS A 168 -7.25 -18.51 -15.73
N ASN A 169 -6.17 -18.55 -14.96
CA ASN A 169 -5.80 -19.72 -14.18
C ASN A 169 -6.38 -19.71 -12.76
N PHE A 170 -6.56 -18.53 -12.15
CA PHE A 170 -6.98 -18.40 -10.75
C PHE A 170 -8.36 -17.75 -10.57
N GLY A 171 -8.94 -17.14 -11.61
CA GLY A 171 -10.24 -16.46 -11.51
C GLY A 171 -10.19 -15.15 -10.70
N ILE A 172 -9.02 -14.65 -10.39
CA ILE A 172 -8.81 -13.38 -9.68
C ILE A 172 -8.26 -12.34 -10.64
N SER A 173 -8.52 -11.07 -10.34
CA SER A 173 -7.90 -9.93 -11.03
C SER A 173 -6.95 -9.24 -10.07
N MET A 174 -5.74 -8.92 -10.52
CA MET A 174 -4.79 -8.08 -9.78
C MET A 174 -3.97 -7.25 -10.76
N ASN A 175 -3.50 -6.10 -10.32
CA ASN A 175 -2.60 -5.27 -11.11
C ASN A 175 -1.17 -5.75 -10.94
N ILE A 176 -0.57 -6.22 -12.02
CA ILE A 176 0.81 -6.73 -12.04
C ILE A 176 1.72 -5.64 -12.63
N PRO A 177 2.81 -5.27 -11.94
CA PRO A 177 3.76 -4.27 -12.44
C PRO A 177 4.34 -4.62 -13.81
N ALA A 178 4.57 -3.60 -14.65
CA ALA A 178 5.02 -3.77 -16.04
C ALA A 178 6.38 -4.48 -16.17
N GLU A 179 7.24 -4.31 -15.18
CA GLU A 179 8.57 -4.95 -15.15
C GLU A 179 8.53 -6.45 -14.86
N MET A 180 7.41 -6.99 -14.39
CA MET A 180 7.26 -8.42 -14.08
C MET A 180 6.89 -9.18 -15.36
N GLN A 181 7.89 -9.54 -16.17
CA GLN A 181 7.71 -10.08 -17.52
C GLN A 181 8.01 -11.58 -17.66
N ALA A 182 8.84 -12.13 -16.77
CA ALA A 182 9.13 -13.55 -16.79
C ALA A 182 8.04 -14.35 -16.06
N SER A 183 7.68 -15.51 -16.56
CA SER A 183 6.75 -16.41 -15.87
C SER A 183 7.05 -17.88 -16.10
N LYS A 184 6.79 -18.70 -15.07
CA LYS A 184 6.76 -20.16 -15.13
C LYS A 184 5.40 -20.64 -14.66
N LYS A 185 4.77 -21.50 -15.46
CA LYS A 185 3.46 -22.08 -15.16
C LYS A 185 3.58 -23.58 -14.95
N ALA A 186 2.92 -24.08 -13.89
CA ALA A 186 2.72 -25.50 -13.63
C ALA A 186 1.25 -25.76 -13.22
N LYS A 187 0.93 -27.01 -12.90
CA LYS A 187 -0.42 -27.37 -12.42
C LYS A 187 -0.70 -26.65 -11.09
N ASN A 188 -1.75 -25.83 -11.06
CA ASN A 188 -2.15 -25.06 -9.85
C ASN A 188 -1.08 -24.09 -9.33
N PHE A 189 -0.10 -23.71 -10.16
CA PHE A 189 1.02 -22.89 -9.77
C PHE A 189 1.43 -21.92 -10.89
N ILE A 190 1.67 -20.66 -10.55
CA ILE A 190 2.31 -19.68 -11.44
C ILE A 190 3.35 -18.92 -10.62
N TRP A 191 4.54 -18.79 -11.17
CA TRP A 191 5.58 -17.88 -10.70
C TRP A 191 5.80 -16.77 -11.73
N ILE A 192 5.79 -15.52 -11.30
CA ILE A 192 6.01 -14.33 -12.13
C ILE A 192 7.17 -13.55 -11.52
N SER A 193 8.11 -13.07 -12.33
CA SER A 193 9.32 -12.38 -11.88
C SER A 193 9.64 -11.20 -12.79
N ASN A 194 10.33 -10.19 -12.25
CA ASN A 194 11.02 -9.18 -13.06
C ASN A 194 12.38 -9.65 -13.56
N ASN A 195 12.85 -10.81 -13.09
CA ASN A 195 14.13 -11.44 -13.45
C ASN A 195 15.32 -10.47 -13.43
N ALA A 196 15.31 -9.50 -12.51
CA ALA A 196 16.37 -8.52 -12.37
C ALA A 196 17.58 -9.15 -11.69
N SER A 197 18.78 -8.80 -12.17
CA SER A 197 20.06 -9.23 -11.56
C SER A 197 20.23 -8.66 -10.14
N SER A 198 19.58 -7.55 -9.85
CA SER A 198 19.60 -6.87 -8.56
C SER A 198 18.18 -6.40 -8.21
N GLY A 199 17.74 -6.67 -6.98
CA GLY A 199 16.40 -6.30 -6.54
C GLY A 199 15.29 -7.12 -7.22
N MET A 200 15.49 -8.43 -7.32
CA MET A 200 14.53 -9.34 -7.93
C MET A 200 13.24 -9.41 -7.12
N LYS A 201 12.13 -9.08 -7.78
CA LYS A 201 10.77 -9.16 -7.25
C LYS A 201 10.02 -10.34 -7.86
N ASN A 202 9.33 -11.10 -7.04
CA ASN A 202 8.67 -12.32 -7.45
C ASN A 202 7.25 -12.39 -6.88
N LEU A 203 6.34 -12.95 -7.67
CA LEU A 203 4.98 -13.30 -7.27
C LEU A 203 4.75 -14.79 -7.54
N ILE A 204 4.32 -15.53 -6.54
CA ILE A 204 3.83 -16.89 -6.66
C ILE A 204 2.33 -16.89 -6.40
N LEU A 205 1.58 -17.58 -7.25
CA LEU A 205 0.18 -17.90 -7.04
C LEU A 205 0.01 -19.40 -7.08
N MET A 206 -0.67 -19.97 -6.08
CA MET A 206 -0.93 -21.41 -6.03
C MET A 206 -2.36 -21.70 -5.54
N LYS A 207 -2.95 -22.80 -6.05
CA LYS A 207 -4.21 -23.34 -5.54
C LYS A 207 -3.91 -24.44 -4.55
N VAL A 208 -4.42 -24.30 -3.34
CA VAL A 208 -4.29 -25.26 -2.25
C VAL A 208 -5.68 -25.81 -1.94
N LYS A 209 -5.80 -27.13 -1.83
CA LYS A 209 -7.07 -27.74 -1.45
C LYS A 209 -7.42 -27.31 -0.03
N SER A 210 -8.56 -26.66 0.13
CA SER A 210 -9.09 -26.36 1.44
C SER A 210 -9.58 -27.65 2.08
N GLU A 211 -9.14 -27.93 3.29
CA GLU A 211 -9.88 -28.89 4.10
C GLU A 211 -11.24 -28.29 4.45
N GLU A 212 -12.30 -29.05 4.16
CA GLU A 212 -13.62 -28.73 4.72
C GLU A 212 -13.43 -28.67 6.24
N ARG A 213 -13.41 -27.45 6.78
CA ARG A 213 -13.53 -27.27 8.22
C ARG A 213 -14.88 -27.86 8.57
N ARG A 214 -14.88 -29.12 9.01
CA ARG A 214 -16.08 -29.76 9.54
C ARG A 214 -16.69 -28.78 10.51
N ALA A 215 -17.90 -28.32 10.20
CA ALA A 215 -18.65 -27.38 11.00
C ALA A 215 -19.04 -28.06 12.32
N GLY A 216 -18.04 -28.28 13.16
CA GLY A 216 -18.23 -28.56 14.58
C GLY A 216 -18.74 -27.28 15.21
N LYS A 217 -19.95 -27.34 15.73
CA LYS A 217 -20.63 -26.31 16.52
C LYS A 217 -19.65 -25.64 17.49
N VAL A 218 -19.05 -24.53 17.11
CA VAL A 218 -18.36 -23.63 18.06
C VAL A 218 -19.17 -22.35 18.15
N LYS A 219 -20.02 -22.30 19.17
CA LYS A 219 -20.65 -21.07 19.65
C LYS A 219 -19.55 -20.18 20.20
N SER A 220 -19.25 -19.12 19.50
CA SER A 220 -18.87 -17.78 19.96
C SER A 220 -18.11 -17.03 18.87
N GLU A 221 -18.61 -15.85 18.50
CA GLU A 221 -18.03 -14.96 17.50
C GLU A 221 -16.59 -14.49 17.82
N GLU A 222 -16.23 -14.45 19.09
CA GLU A 222 -14.87 -14.03 19.52
C GLU A 222 -13.74 -15.02 19.18
N ARG A 223 -14.05 -16.31 18.97
CA ARG A 223 -13.04 -17.28 18.53
C ARG A 223 -12.83 -17.30 17.02
N ARG A 224 -13.71 -16.69 16.24
CA ARG A 224 -13.58 -16.62 14.78
C ARG A 224 -12.40 -15.78 14.29
N VAL A 225 -12.00 -14.77 15.05
CA VAL A 225 -10.95 -13.82 14.62
C VAL A 225 -9.54 -14.35 14.91
N LYS A 226 -9.32 -15.13 15.97
CA LYS A 226 -7.97 -15.56 16.38
C LYS A 226 -7.44 -16.87 15.77
N ASN A 227 -8.29 -17.72 15.16
CA ASN A 227 -7.86 -19.03 14.62
C ASN A 227 -8.17 -19.25 13.13
N SER A 228 -8.65 -18.22 12.40
CA SER A 228 -8.97 -18.37 10.98
C SER A 228 -7.75 -18.32 10.06
N ASP A 229 -6.62 -17.85 10.53
CA ASP A 229 -5.45 -17.56 9.70
C ASP A 229 -4.36 -18.65 9.74
N ALA A 230 -4.47 -19.62 10.65
CA ALA A 230 -3.52 -20.71 10.72
C ALA A 230 -3.77 -21.75 9.59
N PHE A 231 -2.73 -22.09 8.85
CA PHE A 231 -2.76 -23.19 7.89
C PHE A 231 -2.83 -24.54 8.60
N SER A 232 -3.67 -25.46 8.09
CA SER A 232 -3.66 -26.83 8.55
C SER A 232 -2.35 -27.54 8.18
N PRO A 233 -1.99 -28.65 8.84
CA PRO A 233 -0.81 -29.44 8.47
C PRO A 233 -0.80 -29.86 7.00
N GLN A 234 -1.96 -30.22 6.45
CA GLN A 234 -2.11 -30.64 5.06
C GLN A 234 -1.94 -29.47 4.07
N GLU A 235 -2.47 -28.28 4.41
CA GLU A 235 -2.25 -27.07 3.62
C GLU A 235 -0.76 -26.69 3.60
N LYS A 236 -0.10 -26.75 4.75
CA LYS A 236 1.36 -26.53 4.86
C LYS A 236 2.12 -27.50 3.98
N GLN A 237 1.82 -28.80 4.07
CA GLN A 237 2.47 -29.82 3.24
C GLN A 237 2.24 -29.58 1.73
N GLN A 238 1.05 -29.15 1.32
CA GLN A 238 0.77 -28.80 -0.07
C GLN A 238 1.60 -27.60 -0.54
N ILE A 239 1.68 -26.55 0.28
CA ILE A 239 2.48 -25.36 -0.04
C ILE A 239 3.96 -25.74 -0.17
N ASP A 240 4.52 -26.45 0.81
CA ASP A 240 5.91 -26.90 0.80
C ASP A 240 6.22 -27.79 -0.43
N SER A 241 5.34 -28.73 -0.75
CA SER A 241 5.49 -29.58 -1.93
C SER A 241 5.47 -28.76 -3.24
N MET A 242 4.58 -27.76 -3.35
CA MET A 242 4.52 -26.91 -4.52
C MET A 242 5.77 -26.01 -4.65
N LEU A 243 6.26 -25.45 -3.55
CA LEU A 243 7.50 -24.66 -3.55
C LEU A 243 8.69 -25.54 -3.94
N ARG A 244 8.85 -26.70 -3.32
CA ARG A 244 9.92 -27.66 -3.62
C ARG A 244 9.95 -28.06 -5.09
N THR A 245 8.79 -28.37 -5.66
CA THR A 245 8.69 -28.85 -7.06
C THR A 245 8.89 -27.73 -8.08
N ASN A 246 8.42 -26.51 -7.79
CA ASN A 246 8.35 -25.45 -8.79
C ASN A 246 9.40 -24.36 -8.62
N MET A 247 10.05 -24.32 -7.45
CA MET A 247 11.11 -23.37 -7.13
C MET A 247 12.40 -24.11 -6.73
N PRO A 248 12.96 -24.97 -7.63
CA PRO A 248 14.22 -25.66 -7.36
C PRO A 248 15.39 -24.66 -7.43
N GLY A 249 16.45 -24.97 -6.70
CA GLY A 249 17.76 -24.34 -6.87
C GLY A 249 18.58 -24.98 -8.00
N GLU A 250 19.91 -24.84 -7.91
CA GLU A 250 20.84 -25.38 -8.91
C GLU A 250 20.92 -26.91 -8.87
N THR A 251 20.62 -27.51 -7.73
CA THR A 251 20.61 -28.98 -7.56
C THR A 251 19.27 -29.46 -7.05
N ASP A 252 18.95 -30.74 -7.23
CA ASP A 252 17.70 -31.35 -6.80
C ASP A 252 17.45 -31.30 -5.27
N SER A 253 18.51 -31.13 -4.48
CA SER A 253 18.42 -30.95 -3.04
C SER A 253 18.11 -29.51 -2.61
N MET A 254 18.24 -28.55 -3.53
CA MET A 254 18.02 -27.12 -3.30
C MET A 254 16.61 -26.71 -3.73
N TYR A 255 15.88 -26.05 -2.84
CA TYR A 255 14.54 -25.56 -3.13
C TYR A 255 14.13 -24.44 -2.18
N MET A 256 13.25 -23.57 -2.65
CA MET A 256 12.66 -22.50 -1.85
C MET A 256 11.78 -23.10 -0.74
N MET A 257 11.94 -22.60 0.48
CA MET A 257 11.08 -22.92 1.62
C MET A 257 10.65 -21.68 2.40
N ILE A 258 9.54 -21.79 3.10
CA ILE A 258 9.03 -20.78 4.03
C ILE A 258 8.90 -21.46 5.39
N PRO A 259 9.86 -21.26 6.30
CA PRO A 259 9.89 -21.97 7.59
C PRO A 259 8.64 -21.72 8.45
N VAL A 260 8.11 -20.50 8.40
CA VAL A 260 6.92 -20.11 9.16
C VAL A 260 5.94 -19.43 8.22
N LEU A 261 4.82 -20.09 7.93
CA LEU A 261 3.75 -19.52 7.09
C LEU A 261 2.95 -18.49 7.90
N SER A 262 3.06 -17.24 7.51
CA SER A 262 2.36 -16.10 8.06
C SER A 262 2.12 -15.06 6.97
N GLU A 263 1.39 -13.98 7.26
CA GLU A 263 1.16 -12.91 6.29
C GLU A 263 2.47 -12.22 5.85
N ARG A 264 3.49 -12.29 6.69
CA ARG A 264 4.80 -11.65 6.46
C ARG A 264 5.89 -12.45 7.16
N GLY A 265 7.03 -12.65 6.50
CA GLY A 265 8.13 -13.42 7.07
C GLY A 265 9.35 -13.44 6.17
N LEU A 266 10.23 -14.40 6.44
CA LEU A 266 11.42 -14.66 5.65
C LEU A 266 11.27 -16.00 4.90
N TRP A 267 11.67 -16.00 3.64
CA TRP A 267 11.88 -17.22 2.86
C TRP A 267 13.37 -17.53 2.80
N GLU A 268 13.69 -18.77 2.58
CA GLU A 268 15.07 -19.21 2.38
C GLU A 268 15.16 -20.30 1.32
N MET A 269 16.35 -20.47 0.76
CA MET A 269 16.66 -21.57 -0.14
C MET A 269 17.35 -22.66 0.70
N LYS A 270 16.74 -23.84 0.80
CA LYS A 270 17.40 -24.97 1.42
C LYS A 270 18.65 -25.33 0.61
N GLY A 271 19.78 -25.47 1.29
CA GLY A 271 21.06 -25.81 0.65
C GLY A 271 21.82 -24.64 0.03
N ASP A 272 21.35 -23.41 0.20
CA ASP A 272 22.00 -22.19 -0.25
C ASP A 272 21.81 -21.06 0.78
N ALA A 273 22.65 -20.03 0.69
CA ALA A 273 22.55 -18.81 1.51
C ALA A 273 21.51 -17.80 0.99
N MET A 274 20.74 -18.15 -0.04
CA MET A 274 19.71 -17.28 -0.58
C MET A 274 18.51 -17.17 0.33
N GLY A 275 18.01 -15.95 0.52
CA GLY A 275 16.82 -15.69 1.32
C GLY A 275 16.38 -14.23 1.21
N GLY A 276 15.26 -13.90 1.84
CA GLY A 276 14.73 -12.55 1.85
C GLY A 276 13.34 -12.43 2.45
N PRO A 277 12.75 -11.23 2.41
CA PRO A 277 11.41 -11.02 2.91
C PRO A 277 10.36 -11.57 1.94
N TYR A 278 9.23 -12.01 2.51
CA TYR A 278 8.02 -12.28 1.76
C TYR A 278 6.80 -11.62 2.42
N VAL A 279 5.76 -11.42 1.62
CA VAL A 279 4.40 -11.11 2.05
C VAL A 279 3.45 -12.13 1.43
N MET A 280 2.45 -12.55 2.19
CA MET A 280 1.49 -13.56 1.75
C MET A 280 0.06 -13.07 1.93
N ARG A 281 -0.80 -13.46 1.00
CA ARG A 281 -2.25 -13.28 1.11
C ARG A 281 -2.97 -14.58 0.78
N ARG A 282 -3.89 -14.97 1.65
CA ARG A 282 -4.80 -16.09 1.47
C ARG A 282 -6.15 -15.60 0.96
N ILE A 283 -6.70 -16.23 -0.05
CA ILE A 283 -8.03 -15.95 -0.59
C ILE A 283 -8.84 -17.23 -0.55
N CYS A 284 -9.99 -17.15 0.14
CA CYS A 284 -10.97 -18.23 0.24
C CYS A 284 -12.17 -17.90 -0.65
N PRO A 285 -12.27 -18.41 -1.89
CA PRO A 285 -13.34 -18.03 -2.83
C PRO A 285 -14.73 -18.55 -2.45
N GLY A 286 -14.85 -19.42 -1.44
CA GLY A 286 -16.12 -19.99 -0.96
C GLY A 286 -16.00 -21.46 -0.57
N LYS A 287 -17.09 -22.02 0.01
CA LYS A 287 -17.12 -23.42 0.44
C LYS A 287 -16.86 -24.37 -0.75
N GLY A 288 -16.03 -25.40 -0.52
CA GLY A 288 -15.71 -26.43 -1.51
C GLY A 288 -14.84 -25.97 -2.67
N LYS A 289 -14.30 -24.74 -2.63
CA LYS A 289 -13.33 -24.24 -3.62
C LYS A 289 -11.92 -24.27 -3.05
N ASP A 290 -10.95 -24.53 -3.94
CA ASP A 290 -9.55 -24.41 -3.60
C ASP A 290 -9.24 -23.00 -3.13
N GLU A 291 -8.41 -22.89 -2.13
CA GLU A 291 -7.86 -21.62 -1.68
C GLU A 291 -6.76 -21.14 -2.61
N ILE A 292 -6.61 -19.83 -2.74
CA ILE A 292 -5.56 -19.23 -3.53
C ILE A 292 -4.58 -18.57 -2.56
N ILE A 293 -3.35 -19.05 -2.58
CA ILE A 293 -2.23 -18.48 -1.83
C ILE A 293 -1.42 -17.62 -2.80
N ILE A 294 -1.21 -16.37 -2.43
CA ILE A 294 -0.37 -15.43 -3.18
C ILE A 294 0.80 -15.04 -2.31
N ILE A 295 2.02 -15.23 -2.81
CA ILE A 295 3.25 -14.90 -2.12
C ILE A 295 4.02 -13.91 -2.98
N GLY A 296 4.30 -12.72 -2.43
CA GLY A 296 5.26 -11.80 -2.99
C GLY A 296 6.57 -11.94 -2.24
N PHE A 297 7.68 -12.16 -2.91
CA PHE A 297 8.97 -12.28 -2.25
C PHE A 297 10.09 -11.56 -3.02
N VAL A 298 11.13 -11.17 -2.29
CA VAL A 298 12.25 -10.39 -2.82
C VAL A 298 13.56 -11.13 -2.59
N TYR A 299 14.36 -11.22 -3.66
CA TYR A 299 15.78 -11.57 -3.59
C TYR A 299 16.60 -10.34 -4.00
N ALA A 300 17.34 -9.78 -3.06
CA ALA A 300 18.08 -8.54 -3.26
C ALA A 300 19.31 -8.52 -2.34
N PRO A 301 20.33 -9.34 -2.60
CA PRO A 301 21.56 -9.30 -1.82
C PRO A 301 22.12 -7.88 -1.82
N GLU A 302 22.69 -7.45 -0.70
CA GLU A 302 23.34 -6.14 -0.51
C GLU A 302 22.47 -4.88 -0.73
N MET A 303 21.15 -5.05 -0.90
CA MET A 303 20.21 -3.95 -1.11
C MET A 303 19.20 -3.85 0.05
N LYS A 304 18.68 -2.63 0.25
CA LYS A 304 17.50 -2.39 1.09
C LYS A 304 16.27 -3.03 0.43
N LYS A 305 15.50 -3.77 1.21
CA LYS A 305 14.41 -4.62 0.70
C LYS A 305 13.01 -4.08 1.00
N LYS A 306 12.90 -3.12 1.93
CA LYS A 306 11.61 -2.56 2.35
C LYS A 306 10.76 -2.08 1.18
N ILE A 307 11.30 -1.22 0.33
CA ILE A 307 10.51 -0.65 -0.77
C ILE A 307 10.14 -1.71 -1.81
N LEU A 308 11.02 -2.67 -2.07
CA LEU A 308 10.75 -3.74 -3.01
C LEU A 308 9.59 -4.64 -2.53
N ILE A 309 9.61 -5.03 -1.25
CA ILE A 309 8.52 -5.86 -0.71
C ILE A 309 7.22 -5.06 -0.59
N LYS A 310 7.26 -3.76 -0.25
CA LYS A 310 6.09 -2.89 -0.22
C LYS A 310 5.44 -2.69 -1.59
N GLN A 311 6.22 -2.69 -2.68
CA GLN A 311 5.69 -2.68 -4.05
C GLN A 311 4.91 -3.96 -4.37
N LEU A 312 5.41 -5.13 -3.94
CA LEU A 312 4.70 -6.39 -4.10
C LEU A 312 3.43 -6.44 -3.25
N GLU A 313 3.51 -5.97 -2.01
CA GLU A 313 2.36 -5.86 -1.11
C GLU A 313 1.28 -4.95 -1.71
N ALA A 314 1.67 -3.82 -2.28
CA ALA A 314 0.77 -2.92 -2.99
C ALA A 314 0.13 -3.59 -4.23
N ALA A 315 0.87 -4.37 -5.00
CA ALA A 315 0.31 -5.14 -6.11
C ALA A 315 -0.71 -6.19 -5.61
N ILE A 316 -0.38 -6.92 -4.55
CA ILE A 316 -1.26 -7.91 -3.90
C ILE A 316 -2.52 -7.25 -3.33
N SER A 317 -2.44 -6.01 -2.81
CA SER A 317 -3.61 -5.29 -2.28
C SER A 317 -4.65 -4.96 -3.36
N THR A 318 -4.25 -4.91 -4.64
CA THR A 318 -5.17 -4.64 -5.76
C THR A 318 -6.06 -5.81 -6.16
N ILE A 319 -5.93 -6.97 -5.51
CA ILE A 319 -6.65 -8.19 -5.87
C ILE A 319 -8.15 -7.99 -5.70
N LYS A 320 -8.88 -8.37 -6.76
CA LYS A 320 -10.34 -8.45 -6.78
C LYS A 320 -10.77 -9.87 -7.18
N TYR A 321 -11.74 -10.41 -6.47
CA TYR A 321 -12.34 -11.72 -6.77
C TYR A 321 -13.84 -11.69 -6.50
N LYS A 322 -14.58 -12.52 -7.26
CA LYS A 322 -16.01 -12.70 -6.98
C LYS A 322 -16.15 -13.75 -5.87
N ARG A 323 -16.80 -13.37 -4.79
CA ARG A 323 -17.24 -14.30 -3.74
C ARG A 323 -18.36 -15.19 -4.21
#